data_b83095c3f3898154a98e20dd13975eed
#
_entry.id   b83095c3f3898154a98e20dd13975eed
#
_cell.length_a   1.000
_cell.length_b   1.000
_cell.length_c   1.000
_cell.angle_alpha   90.00
_cell.angle_beta   90.00
_cell.angle_gamma   90.00
#
_symmetry.space_group_name_H-M   'P 1'
#
loop_
_entity.id
_entity.type
_entity.pdbx_description
1 polymer ?
#
loop_
_entity_poly.entity_id
_entity_poly.type
_entity_poly.pdbx_seq_one_letter_code
_entity_poly.pdbx_strand_id
1 'polypeptide(L)'
;MPTVLSSLVAKLRANANAFFPQTYGVSLAEWRVLSFLREHEPASAYDIWTNAQLDKAVVSRETTSLKKKGLIELTPVRGSARNRSEIRLTSQGVALLDRSLDEILRRHSNLTAGLDARTLDTFFRVVDHIEHRIPHMADPSEHAAPAHAPVKRIAKRRSPTGA
;
A
#
# COMPACT_ATOMS: atom_id res chain seq x y z
N MET A 1 -12.96 16.41 -5.56
CA MET A 1 -11.63 15.90 -5.16
C MET A 1 -11.68 14.50 -4.55
N PRO A 2 -12.48 14.19 -3.49
CA PRO A 2 -12.55 12.83 -2.91
C PRO A 2 -12.85 11.72 -3.92
N THR A 3 -13.78 11.94 -4.85
CA THR A 3 -14.16 10.96 -5.89
C THR A 3 -13.00 10.61 -6.84
N VAL A 4 -12.15 11.59 -7.19
CA VAL A 4 -10.99 11.37 -8.08
C VAL A 4 -9.94 10.51 -7.36
N LEU A 5 -9.63 10.82 -6.10
CA LEU A 5 -8.69 10.05 -5.30
C LEU A 5 -9.20 8.63 -5.05
N SER A 6 -10.49 8.46 -4.69
CA SER A 6 -11.10 7.15 -4.50
C SER A 6 -11.05 6.31 -5.78
N SER A 7 -11.33 6.91 -6.95
CA SER A 7 -11.23 6.22 -8.24
C SER A 7 -9.80 5.81 -8.57
N LEU A 8 -8.81 6.68 -8.30
CA LEU A 8 -7.40 6.36 -8.50
C LEU A 8 -6.97 5.18 -7.62
N VAL A 9 -7.26 5.26 -6.32
CA VAL A 9 -6.93 4.20 -5.36
C VAL A 9 -7.58 2.87 -5.77
N ALA A 10 -8.87 2.89 -6.19
CA ALA A 10 -9.56 1.68 -6.64
C ALA A 10 -8.87 1.04 -7.86
N LYS A 11 -8.44 1.84 -8.84
CA LYS A 11 -7.73 1.34 -10.03
C LYS A 11 -6.35 0.77 -9.69
N LEU A 12 -5.59 1.44 -8.83
CA LEU A 12 -4.30 0.96 -8.37
C LEU A 12 -4.43 -0.37 -7.61
N ARG A 13 -5.42 -0.48 -6.71
CA ARG A 13 -5.72 -1.72 -5.98
C ARG A 13 -6.16 -2.85 -6.91
N ALA A 14 -7.05 -2.58 -7.86
CA ALA A 14 -7.50 -3.58 -8.84
C ALA A 14 -6.32 -4.13 -9.65
N ASN A 15 -5.44 -3.24 -10.13
CA ASN A 15 -4.24 -3.63 -10.86
C ASN A 15 -3.29 -4.49 -10.00
N ALA A 16 -3.04 -4.08 -8.74
CA ALA A 16 -2.19 -4.84 -7.83
C ALA A 16 -2.81 -6.20 -7.44
N ASN A 17 -4.12 -6.24 -7.18
CA ASN A 17 -4.83 -7.48 -6.85
C ASN A 17 -4.83 -8.52 -8.00
N ALA A 18 -4.74 -8.08 -9.24
CA ALA A 18 -4.54 -8.98 -10.38
C ALA A 18 -3.07 -9.43 -10.49
N PHE A 19 -2.15 -8.50 -10.34
CA PHE A 19 -0.72 -8.71 -10.58
C PHE A 19 -0.08 -9.68 -9.56
N PHE A 20 -0.23 -9.42 -8.26
CA PHE A 20 0.49 -10.18 -7.23
C PHE A 20 0.16 -11.67 -7.22
N PRO A 21 -1.12 -12.10 -7.28
CA PRO A 21 -1.45 -13.52 -7.30
C PRO A 21 -0.95 -14.22 -8.56
N GLN A 22 -1.04 -13.56 -9.71
CA GLN A 22 -0.63 -14.15 -11.00
C GLN A 22 0.88 -14.29 -11.12
N THR A 23 1.64 -13.33 -10.59
CA THR A 23 3.09 -13.28 -10.78
C THR A 23 3.85 -13.99 -9.65
N TYR A 24 3.38 -13.85 -8.42
CA TYR A 24 4.10 -14.33 -7.24
C TYR A 24 3.33 -15.33 -6.37
N GLY A 25 2.09 -15.66 -6.72
CA GLY A 25 1.26 -16.57 -5.94
C GLY A 25 0.85 -16.05 -4.56
N VAL A 26 1.00 -14.75 -4.31
CA VAL A 26 0.62 -14.09 -3.05
C VAL A 26 -0.37 -12.96 -3.31
N SER A 27 -1.24 -12.66 -2.34
CA SER A 27 -2.11 -11.49 -2.43
C SER A 27 -1.30 -10.20 -2.20
N LEU A 28 -1.86 -9.04 -2.61
CA LEU A 28 -1.29 -7.74 -2.24
C LEU A 28 -1.14 -7.58 -0.71
N ALA A 29 -2.12 -8.06 0.06
CA ALA A 29 -2.08 -7.99 1.52
C ALA A 29 -0.99 -8.91 2.10
N GLU A 30 -0.83 -10.12 1.56
CA GLU A 30 0.28 -11.02 1.90
C GLU A 30 1.64 -10.37 1.60
N TRP A 31 1.79 -9.78 0.42
CA TRP A 31 3.02 -9.08 0.05
C TRP A 31 3.33 -7.93 1.00
N ARG A 32 2.32 -7.16 1.43
CA ARG A 32 2.50 -6.07 2.41
C ARG A 32 2.96 -6.60 3.77
N VAL A 33 2.44 -7.76 4.22
CA VAL A 33 2.91 -8.42 5.45
C VAL A 33 4.38 -8.82 5.32
N LEU A 34 4.76 -9.45 4.19
CA LEU A 34 6.15 -9.83 3.94
C LEU A 34 7.09 -8.62 3.89
N SER A 35 6.69 -7.54 3.21
CA SER A 35 7.47 -6.31 3.13
C SER A 35 7.65 -5.64 4.49
N PHE A 36 6.61 -5.64 5.33
CA PHE A 36 6.71 -5.13 6.70
C PHE A 36 7.72 -5.95 7.52
N LEU A 37 7.63 -7.29 7.44
CA LEU A 37 8.55 -8.18 8.16
C LEU A 37 10.00 -7.97 7.73
N ARG A 38 10.29 -7.69 6.47
CA ARG A 38 11.65 -7.45 5.99
C ARG A 38 12.36 -6.34 6.74
N GLU A 39 11.63 -5.33 7.16
CA GLU A 39 12.19 -4.16 7.85
C GLU A 39 12.10 -4.25 9.38
N HIS A 40 11.18 -5.07 9.89
CA HIS A 40 10.76 -5.04 11.30
C HIS A 40 10.72 -6.43 11.96
N GLU A 41 11.36 -7.46 11.39
CA GLU A 41 11.38 -8.78 12.05
C GLU A 41 12.40 -8.84 13.19
N PRO A 42 12.08 -9.55 14.29
CA PRO A 42 10.83 -10.26 14.52
C PRO A 42 9.68 -9.33 14.88
N ALA A 43 8.49 -9.60 14.35
CA ALA A 43 7.31 -8.81 14.65
C ALA A 43 6.16 -9.68 15.15
N SER A 44 5.27 -9.12 15.97
CA SER A 44 4.01 -9.76 16.32
C SER A 44 2.89 -9.40 15.33
N ALA A 45 1.80 -10.16 15.33
CA ALA A 45 0.61 -9.79 14.55
C ALA A 45 0.05 -8.42 14.95
N TYR A 46 0.27 -7.99 16.21
CA TYR A 46 -0.09 -6.66 16.69
C TYR A 46 0.73 -5.59 15.98
N ASP A 47 2.05 -5.76 15.88
CA ASP A 47 2.95 -4.79 15.23
C ASP A 47 2.61 -4.64 13.74
N ILE A 48 2.26 -5.76 13.08
CA ILE A 48 1.88 -5.74 11.68
C ILE A 48 0.58 -4.94 11.47
N TRP A 49 -0.50 -5.21 12.25
CA TRP A 49 -1.75 -4.50 12.01
C TRP A 49 -1.71 -3.03 12.40
N THR A 50 -0.92 -2.65 13.42
CA THR A 50 -0.76 -1.25 13.83
C THR A 50 0.04 -0.42 12.82
N ASN A 51 1.05 -1.02 12.18
CA ASN A 51 2.01 -0.26 11.37
C ASN A 51 1.90 -0.52 9.86
N ALA A 52 1.41 -1.70 9.44
CA ALA A 52 1.29 -2.02 8.01
C ALA A 52 -0.02 -1.51 7.37
N GLN A 53 -0.83 -0.71 8.07
CA GLN A 53 -2.13 -0.21 7.59
C GLN A 53 -3.05 -1.34 7.07
N LEU A 54 -3.09 -2.46 7.78
CA LEU A 54 -3.92 -3.61 7.49
C LEU A 54 -4.86 -3.85 8.69
N ASP A 55 -6.10 -4.26 8.43
CA ASP A 55 -7.03 -4.63 9.49
C ASP A 55 -6.58 -5.90 10.22
N LYS A 56 -6.89 -5.99 11.52
CA LYS A 56 -6.55 -7.14 12.36
C LYS A 56 -7.02 -8.47 11.76
N ALA A 57 -8.25 -8.51 11.20
CA ALA A 57 -8.78 -9.71 10.58
C ALA A 57 -8.01 -10.09 9.30
N VAL A 58 -7.57 -9.10 8.53
CA VAL A 58 -6.71 -9.29 7.35
C VAL A 58 -5.38 -9.88 7.79
N VAL A 59 -4.68 -9.27 8.75
CA VAL A 59 -3.39 -9.75 9.25
C VAL A 59 -3.48 -11.21 9.71
N SER A 60 -4.53 -11.56 10.47
CA SER A 60 -4.74 -12.94 10.93
C SER A 60 -4.89 -13.96 9.79
N ARG A 61 -5.66 -13.61 8.75
CA ARG A 61 -5.84 -14.48 7.58
C ARG A 61 -4.56 -14.61 6.76
N GLU A 62 -3.90 -13.48 6.49
CA GLU A 62 -2.73 -13.44 5.62
C GLU A 62 -1.53 -14.12 6.29
N THR A 63 -1.33 -13.96 7.60
CA THR A 63 -0.27 -14.68 8.33
C THR A 63 -0.52 -16.20 8.35
N THR A 64 -1.79 -16.63 8.49
CA THR A 64 -2.13 -18.05 8.37
C THR A 64 -1.84 -18.60 6.97
N SER A 65 -2.19 -17.84 5.94
CA SER A 65 -1.94 -18.21 4.55
C SER A 65 -0.44 -18.25 4.23
N LEU A 66 0.32 -17.22 4.65
CA LEU A 66 1.77 -17.15 4.44
C LEU A 66 2.52 -18.28 5.13
N LYS A 67 2.09 -18.66 6.36
CA LYS A 67 2.63 -19.83 7.05
C LYS A 67 2.40 -21.11 6.25
N LYS A 68 1.18 -21.32 5.73
CA LYS A 68 0.86 -22.47 4.88
C LYS A 68 1.70 -22.52 3.59
N LYS A 69 2.04 -21.35 3.05
CA LYS A 69 2.91 -21.20 1.87
C LYS A 69 4.40 -21.35 2.20
N GLY A 70 4.76 -21.50 3.48
CA GLY A 70 6.16 -21.61 3.92
C GLY A 70 6.96 -20.31 3.76
N LEU A 71 6.31 -19.15 3.66
CA LEU A 71 6.96 -17.86 3.45
C LEU A 71 7.29 -17.15 4.76
N ILE A 72 6.62 -17.53 5.85
CA ILE A 72 6.89 -17.06 7.21
C ILE A 72 6.88 -18.23 8.19
N GLU A 73 7.53 -18.03 9.33
CA GLU A 73 7.47 -18.91 10.49
C GLU A 73 6.96 -18.15 11.71
N LEU A 74 6.29 -18.89 12.62
CA LEU A 74 5.75 -18.36 13.85
C LEU A 74 6.40 -19.11 15.01
N THR A 75 7.10 -18.37 15.88
CA THR A 75 7.73 -18.92 17.09
C THR A 75 6.98 -18.43 18.33
N PRO A 76 6.42 -19.32 19.16
CA PRO A 76 5.76 -18.93 20.40
C PRO A 76 6.73 -18.23 21.35
N VAL A 77 6.33 -17.08 21.90
CA VAL A 77 7.13 -16.38 22.93
C VAL A 77 6.87 -17.02 24.28
N ARG A 78 7.90 -17.66 24.84
CA ARG A 78 7.83 -18.30 26.16
C ARG A 78 7.50 -17.27 27.25
N GLY A 79 6.56 -17.61 28.14
CA GLY A 79 6.18 -16.74 29.26
C GLY A 79 5.23 -15.59 28.90
N SER A 80 4.75 -15.51 27.66
CA SER A 80 3.75 -14.53 27.28
C SER A 80 2.35 -14.92 27.79
N ALA A 81 1.76 -14.08 28.64
CA ALA A 81 0.41 -14.28 29.20
C ALA A 81 -0.71 -14.34 28.13
N ARG A 82 -0.42 -14.06 26.87
CA ARG A 82 -1.39 -13.97 25.75
C ARG A 82 -1.01 -14.84 24.55
N ASN A 83 -0.21 -15.91 24.72
CA ASN A 83 0.24 -16.77 23.61
C ASN A 83 0.73 -15.98 22.39
N ARG A 84 1.55 -14.95 22.61
CA ARG A 84 2.14 -14.16 21.52
C ARG A 84 3.11 -15.02 20.73
N SER A 85 3.10 -14.85 19.41
CA SER A 85 4.11 -15.44 18.55
C SER A 85 4.90 -14.33 17.87
N GLU A 86 6.19 -14.53 17.75
CA GLU A 86 7.05 -13.78 16.83
C GLU A 86 6.91 -14.38 15.44
N ILE A 87 6.85 -13.49 14.46
CA ILE A 87 6.73 -13.82 13.04
C ILE A 87 8.03 -13.39 12.38
N ARG A 88 8.61 -14.29 11.58
CA ARG A 88 9.84 -14.06 10.83
C ARG A 88 9.65 -14.54 9.39
N LEU A 89 10.43 -13.95 8.48
CA LEU A 89 10.53 -14.46 7.11
C LEU A 89 11.29 -15.79 7.11
N THR A 90 10.88 -16.69 6.24
CA THR A 90 11.72 -17.82 5.85
C THR A 90 12.67 -17.41 4.72
N SER A 91 13.66 -18.24 4.39
CA SER A 91 14.49 -18.04 3.21
C SER A 91 13.68 -17.93 1.91
N GLN A 92 12.56 -18.67 1.83
CA GLN A 92 11.64 -18.57 0.68
C GLN A 92 10.89 -17.23 0.66
N GLY A 93 10.48 -16.71 1.82
CA GLY A 93 9.87 -15.39 1.94
C GLY A 93 10.82 -14.27 1.52
N VAL A 94 12.07 -14.33 1.98
CA VAL A 94 13.12 -13.40 1.56
C VAL A 94 13.34 -13.47 0.04
N ALA A 95 13.53 -14.67 -0.52
CA ALA A 95 13.76 -14.85 -1.94
C ALA A 95 12.58 -14.37 -2.81
N LEU A 96 11.33 -14.48 -2.32
CA LEU A 96 10.16 -13.93 -3.01
C LEU A 96 10.20 -12.41 -3.04
N LEU A 97 10.53 -11.77 -1.91
CA LEU A 97 10.66 -10.31 -1.84
C LEU A 97 11.76 -9.80 -2.75
N ASP A 98 12.94 -10.44 -2.75
CA ASP A 98 14.05 -10.06 -3.62
C ASP A 98 13.67 -10.11 -5.11
N ARG A 99 13.03 -11.19 -5.53
CA ARG A 99 12.56 -11.31 -6.93
C ARG A 99 11.46 -10.30 -7.28
N SER A 100 10.67 -9.86 -6.30
CA SER A 100 9.58 -8.90 -6.55
C SER A 100 10.05 -7.45 -6.64
N LEU A 101 11.19 -7.12 -6.04
CA LEU A 101 11.63 -5.74 -5.87
C LEU A 101 11.85 -5.01 -7.19
N ASP A 102 12.64 -5.59 -8.10
CA ASP A 102 12.96 -4.97 -9.39
C ASP A 102 11.71 -4.72 -10.23
N GLU A 103 10.80 -5.69 -10.26
CA GLU A 103 9.55 -5.56 -11.00
C GLU A 103 8.64 -4.48 -10.40
N ILE A 104 8.57 -4.39 -9.07
CA ILE A 104 7.79 -3.36 -8.38
C ILE A 104 8.37 -1.97 -8.64
N LEU A 105 9.69 -1.82 -8.58
CA LEU A 105 10.38 -0.57 -8.90
C LEU A 105 10.13 -0.16 -10.36
N ARG A 106 10.21 -1.10 -11.29
CA ARG A 106 9.89 -0.88 -12.70
C ARG A 106 8.44 -0.43 -12.89
N ARG A 107 7.49 -1.05 -12.19
CA ARG A 107 6.07 -0.67 -12.24
C ARG A 107 5.81 0.73 -11.67
N HIS A 108 6.49 1.09 -10.58
CA HIS A 108 6.45 2.44 -10.03
C HIS A 108 7.00 3.47 -11.02
N SER A 109 8.14 3.18 -11.64
CA SER A 109 8.73 4.03 -12.68
C SER A 109 7.78 4.22 -13.87
N ASN A 110 7.16 3.14 -14.34
CA ASN A 110 6.17 3.21 -15.43
C ASN A 110 4.91 4.02 -15.03
N LEU A 111 4.48 3.92 -13.77
CA LEU A 111 3.32 4.68 -13.28
C LEU A 111 3.56 6.18 -13.30
N THR A 112 4.78 6.60 -13.03
CA THR A 112 5.20 8.01 -12.96
C THR A 112 5.89 8.49 -14.23
N ALA A 113 5.99 7.66 -15.27
CA ALA A 113 6.65 8.00 -16.52
C ALA A 113 6.06 9.28 -17.13
N GLY A 114 6.94 10.20 -17.53
CA GLY A 114 6.55 11.50 -18.10
C GLY A 114 6.27 12.59 -17.06
N LEU A 115 6.39 12.30 -15.77
CA LEU A 115 6.36 13.29 -14.70
C LEU A 115 7.79 13.64 -14.28
N ASP A 116 8.08 14.94 -14.17
CA ASP A 116 9.37 15.38 -13.63
C ASP A 116 9.39 15.33 -12.09
N ALA A 117 10.58 15.40 -11.51
CA ALA A 117 10.77 15.33 -10.06
C ALA A 117 10.02 16.45 -9.31
N ARG A 118 9.95 17.66 -9.89
CA ARG A 118 9.25 18.80 -9.30
C ARG A 118 7.74 18.57 -9.23
N THR A 119 7.18 17.98 -10.28
CA THR A 119 5.76 17.63 -10.33
C THR A 119 5.42 16.57 -9.29
N LEU A 120 6.26 15.54 -9.15
CA LEU A 120 6.09 14.49 -8.14
C LEU A 120 6.23 15.06 -6.72
N ASP A 121 7.23 15.89 -6.45
CA ASP A 121 7.40 16.56 -5.16
C ASP A 121 6.18 17.44 -4.81
N THR A 122 5.66 18.17 -5.79
CA THR A 122 4.46 18.98 -5.59
C THR A 122 3.24 18.11 -5.28
N PHE A 123 3.09 16.98 -5.96
CA PHE A 123 2.00 16.04 -5.70
C PHE A 123 2.07 15.49 -4.27
N PHE A 124 3.24 15.03 -3.81
CA PHE A 124 3.39 14.50 -2.46
C PHE A 124 3.14 15.56 -1.39
N ARG A 125 3.60 16.79 -1.58
CA ARG A 125 3.29 17.90 -0.65
C ARG A 125 1.80 18.22 -0.58
N VAL A 126 1.08 18.12 -1.69
CA VAL A 126 -0.37 18.32 -1.70
C VAL A 126 -1.08 17.18 -0.96
N VAL A 127 -0.64 15.94 -1.16
CA VAL A 127 -1.21 14.77 -0.44
C VAL A 127 -0.98 14.93 1.07
N ASP A 128 0.24 15.21 1.48
CA ASP A 128 0.62 15.43 2.89
C ASP A 128 -0.22 16.56 3.52
N HIS A 129 -0.35 17.69 2.84
CA HIS A 129 -1.19 18.79 3.29
C HIS A 129 -2.66 18.34 3.49
N ILE A 130 -3.21 17.56 2.56
CA ILE A 130 -4.58 17.06 2.68
C ILE A 130 -4.71 16.12 3.86
N GLU A 131 -3.76 15.19 4.07
CA GLU A 131 -3.76 14.27 5.19
C GLU A 131 -3.78 15.00 6.53
N HIS A 132 -2.94 16.02 6.69
CA HIS A 132 -2.93 16.85 7.89
C HIS A 132 -4.23 17.65 8.11
N ARG A 133 -4.99 17.92 7.05
CA ARG A 133 -6.27 18.64 7.14
C ARG A 133 -7.48 17.74 7.41
N ILE A 134 -7.36 16.43 7.24
CA ILE A 134 -8.48 15.49 7.48
C ILE A 134 -9.11 15.64 8.87
N PRO A 135 -8.35 15.73 9.98
CA PRO A 135 -8.94 15.92 11.31
C PRO A 135 -9.78 17.20 11.46
N HIS A 136 -9.50 18.23 10.64
CA HIS A 136 -10.17 19.54 10.68
C HIS A 136 -11.41 19.62 9.77
N MET A 137 -11.76 18.54 9.06
CA MET A 137 -12.92 18.56 8.15
C MET A 137 -14.26 18.81 8.85
N ALA A 138 -14.35 18.53 10.15
CA ALA A 138 -15.55 18.71 10.96
C ALA A 138 -15.53 20.00 11.79
N ASP A 139 -14.50 20.84 11.68
CA ASP A 139 -14.39 22.08 12.46
C ASP A 139 -15.23 23.20 11.84
N PRO A 140 -16.31 23.66 12.52
CA PRO A 140 -17.18 24.71 11.98
C PRO A 140 -16.51 26.09 11.91
N SER A 141 -15.40 26.31 12.64
CA SER A 141 -14.72 27.61 12.74
C SER A 141 -13.86 27.94 11.52
N GLU A 142 -13.56 26.96 10.64
CA GLU A 142 -12.70 27.14 9.47
C GLU A 142 -13.46 27.39 8.13
N HIS A 143 -14.75 27.71 8.17
CA HIS A 143 -15.56 27.92 6.96
C HIS A 143 -15.24 29.21 6.16
N ALA A 144 -14.14 29.88 6.42
CA ALA A 144 -13.73 31.12 5.77
C ALA A 144 -12.58 30.97 4.76
N ALA A 145 -12.49 29.88 4.01
CA ALA A 145 -11.54 29.79 2.90
C ALA A 145 -12.24 30.04 1.56
N PRO A 146 -11.66 30.83 0.62
CA PRO A 146 -12.28 31.15 -0.66
C PRO A 146 -12.50 29.90 -1.51
N ALA A 147 -13.67 29.82 -2.17
CA ALA A 147 -14.03 28.77 -3.07
C ALA A 147 -12.97 28.57 -4.16
N HIS A 148 -12.35 27.42 -4.22
CA HIS A 148 -11.46 27.05 -5.32
C HIS A 148 -12.22 27.08 -6.64
N ALA A 149 -11.65 27.78 -7.61
CA ALA A 149 -12.11 27.73 -8.99
C ALA A 149 -12.15 26.26 -9.48
N PRO A 150 -13.17 25.86 -10.27
CA PRO A 150 -13.31 24.49 -10.72
C PRO A 150 -12.09 24.09 -11.55
N VAL A 151 -11.43 23.01 -11.16
CA VAL A 151 -10.36 22.39 -11.94
C VAL A 151 -10.94 21.98 -13.28
N LYS A 152 -10.53 22.62 -14.38
CA LYS A 152 -10.91 22.26 -15.73
C LYS A 152 -10.54 20.79 -15.95
N ARG A 153 -11.55 19.95 -16.26
CA ARG A 153 -11.34 18.56 -16.67
C ARG A 153 -10.37 18.56 -17.85
N ILE A 154 -9.22 17.94 -17.69
CA ILE A 154 -8.32 17.66 -18.81
C ILE A 154 -9.10 16.80 -19.80
N ALA A 155 -9.40 17.37 -20.96
CA ALA A 155 -10.12 16.67 -22.02
C ALA A 155 -9.31 15.42 -22.42
N LYS A 156 -10.00 14.28 -22.46
CA LYS A 156 -9.46 13.03 -23.00
C LYS A 156 -8.91 13.30 -24.41
N ARG A 157 -7.58 13.32 -24.56
CA ARG A 157 -6.97 13.33 -25.90
C ARG A 157 -7.45 12.09 -26.64
N ARG A 158 -8.24 12.29 -27.66
CA ARG A 158 -8.57 11.24 -28.63
C ARG A 158 -7.28 10.87 -29.35
N SER A 159 -6.94 9.60 -29.33
CA SER A 159 -5.87 9.06 -30.17
C SER A 159 -6.21 9.35 -31.63
N PRO A 160 -5.27 9.82 -32.47
CA PRO A 160 -5.51 9.90 -33.91
C PRO A 160 -5.55 8.47 -34.45
N THR A 161 -6.70 8.11 -35.02
CA THR A 161 -6.84 6.90 -35.84
C THR A 161 -6.01 7.15 -37.08
N GLY A 162 -4.95 6.33 -37.27
CA GLY A 162 -4.14 6.35 -38.48
C GLY A 162 -4.92 5.83 -39.66
N ALA A 163 -4.79 6.50 -40.75
CA ALA A 163 -5.01 5.99 -42.11
C ALA A 163 -3.73 5.31 -42.60
#